data_5045376455b0b3d42e1d021dff7cdfea
#
_entry.id   5045376455b0b3d42e1d021dff7cdfea
#
_cell.length_a   1.000
_cell.length_b   1.000
_cell.length_c   1.000
_cell.angle_alpha   90.00
_cell.angle_beta   90.00
_cell.angle_gamma   90.00
#
_symmetry.space_group_name_H-M   'P 1'
#
loop_
_entity.id
_entity.type
_entity.pdbx_description
1 polymer ?
#
loop_
_entity_poly.entity_id
_entity_poly.type
_entity_poly.pdbx_seq_one_letter_code
_entity_poly.pdbx_strand_id
1 'polypeptide(L)'
;GYKKMEIASKYLSYAFLATAGGSVAGILIGEKIIPYIIIKAYGMMYHNVSNSLQIHYEWKYALIASVAALVCTVGATIVSCHQALSETPASLMRPPAPKEGKRILLERIPFLWKHLNFTWKSSLRNLFRYKKRLFMTIFGIAGSMALMLVGYGIQDSISDIVNLQYTNLQHYDGTIISDDNASETEKEKLISELDQNNKLDHYTKIQLSKLTAPNGKSNLSIYVYVPEKLENFKKDVTLQNRVTKEQYELTDEGAAVSEKTASLLGLKAGDELTVIKDDKEYQVKIAVITENYAGHYVYMTPKVYTEIFGEEPDYADVVFNVKDEYKDQMEAIGQKI
;
A
#
# COMPACT_ATOMS: atom_id res chain seq x y z
N GLY A 1 50.27 -12.06 30.87
CA GLY A 1 49.49 -11.35 29.85
C GLY A 1 48.06 -11.85 29.81
N TYR A 2 47.11 -11.01 29.43
CA TYR A 2 45.71 -11.39 29.34
C TYR A 2 45.50 -12.51 28.32
N LYS A 3 44.62 -13.46 28.62
CA LYS A 3 44.22 -14.50 27.70
C LYS A 3 43.38 -13.92 26.59
N LYS A 4 43.44 -14.50 25.36
CA LYS A 4 42.64 -14.05 24.20
C LYS A 4 41.16 -13.96 24.52
N MET A 5 40.62 -14.89 25.33
CA MET A 5 39.20 -14.90 25.74
C MET A 5 38.87 -13.74 26.68
N GLU A 6 39.76 -13.29 27.52
CA GLU A 6 39.54 -12.14 28.45
C GLU A 6 39.41 -10.82 27.65
N ILE A 7 40.22 -10.70 26.59
CA ILE A 7 40.14 -9.53 25.71
C ILE A 7 38.85 -9.58 24.86
N ALA A 8 38.52 -10.75 24.30
CA ALA A 8 37.28 -10.92 23.54
C ALA A 8 36.03 -10.69 24.38
N SER A 9 36.00 -11.16 25.62
CA SER A 9 34.83 -11.02 26.50
C SER A 9 34.46 -9.56 26.77
N LYS A 10 35.43 -8.65 26.85
CA LYS A 10 35.18 -7.21 26.99
C LYS A 10 34.37 -6.65 25.82
N TYR A 11 34.76 -6.98 24.58
CA TYR A 11 34.06 -6.51 23.37
C TYR A 11 32.72 -7.21 23.19
N LEU A 12 32.64 -8.49 23.52
CA LEU A 12 31.38 -9.25 23.48
C LEU A 12 30.37 -8.73 24.50
N SER A 13 30.80 -8.44 25.73
CA SER A 13 29.92 -7.87 26.74
C SER A 13 29.41 -6.50 26.32
N TYR A 14 30.25 -5.66 25.72
CA TYR A 14 29.82 -4.37 25.19
C TYR A 14 28.81 -4.52 24.10
N ALA A 15 29.07 -5.37 23.11
CA ALA A 15 28.15 -5.64 22.00
C ALA A 15 26.82 -6.20 22.50
N PHE A 16 26.85 -7.14 23.44
CA PHE A 16 25.66 -7.73 24.04
C PHE A 16 24.81 -6.70 24.79
N LEU A 17 25.43 -5.93 25.70
CA LEU A 17 24.72 -4.92 26.48
C LEU A 17 24.15 -3.80 25.65
N ALA A 18 24.90 -3.34 24.63
CA ALA A 18 24.42 -2.33 23.71
C ALA A 18 23.21 -2.83 22.89
N THR A 19 23.28 -4.07 22.38
CA THR A 19 22.18 -4.65 21.60
C THR A 19 20.97 -4.97 22.47
N ALA A 20 21.17 -5.52 23.65
CA ALA A 20 20.08 -5.81 24.60
C ALA A 20 19.37 -4.53 25.04
N GLY A 21 20.13 -3.51 25.43
CA GLY A 21 19.59 -2.20 25.80
C GLY A 21 18.85 -1.52 24.62
N GLY A 22 19.45 -1.56 23.43
CA GLY A 22 18.84 -1.07 22.21
C GLY A 22 17.55 -1.81 21.82
N SER A 23 17.50 -3.13 22.00
CA SER A 23 16.31 -3.93 21.77
C SER A 23 15.17 -3.56 22.73
N VAL A 24 15.46 -3.43 24.02
CA VAL A 24 14.47 -3.01 25.02
C VAL A 24 13.89 -1.63 24.68
N ALA A 25 14.77 -0.65 24.43
CA ALA A 25 14.35 0.69 24.04
C ALA A 25 13.56 0.68 22.72
N GLY A 26 14.02 -0.08 21.73
CA GLY A 26 13.37 -0.22 20.43
C GLY A 26 11.98 -0.83 20.53
N ILE A 27 11.77 -1.85 21.35
CA ILE A 27 10.46 -2.46 21.61
C ILE A 27 9.53 -1.45 22.27
N LEU A 28 9.97 -0.82 23.37
CA LEU A 28 9.14 0.13 24.13
C LEU A 28 8.69 1.33 23.30
N ILE A 29 9.57 1.84 22.44
CA ILE A 29 9.28 3.00 21.58
C ILE A 29 8.56 2.56 20.32
N GLY A 30 9.05 1.53 19.64
CA GLY A 30 8.55 1.08 18.35
C GLY A 30 7.14 0.52 18.39
N GLU A 31 6.83 -0.35 19.36
CA GLU A 31 5.49 -0.96 19.49
C GLU A 31 4.42 0.02 19.99
N LYS A 32 4.80 1.18 20.50
CA LYS A 32 3.86 2.20 20.95
C LYS A 32 3.68 3.34 19.95
N ILE A 33 4.77 3.87 19.44
CA ILE A 33 4.74 5.08 18.58
C ILE A 33 4.29 4.75 17.17
N ILE A 34 4.84 3.70 16.56
CA ILE A 34 4.52 3.37 15.16
C ILE A 34 3.06 2.94 14.98
N PRO A 35 2.50 2.00 15.78
CA PRO A 35 1.09 1.66 15.72
C PRO A 35 0.18 2.86 15.99
N TYR A 36 0.51 3.72 16.95
CA TYR A 36 -0.27 4.92 17.24
C TYR A 36 -0.34 5.86 16.03
N ILE A 37 0.78 6.11 15.35
CA ILE A 37 0.82 6.95 14.14
C ILE A 37 -0.01 6.32 13.02
N ILE A 38 0.12 5.01 12.82
CA ILE A 38 -0.62 4.27 11.79
C ILE A 38 -2.12 4.31 12.08
N ILE A 39 -2.54 3.98 13.30
CA ILE A 39 -3.95 4.00 13.72
C ILE A 39 -4.55 5.39 13.53
N LYS A 40 -3.81 6.44 13.92
CA LYS A 40 -4.27 7.81 13.74
C LYS A 40 -4.41 8.20 12.27
N ALA A 41 -3.47 7.78 11.43
CA ALA A 41 -3.53 8.01 9.98
C ALA A 41 -4.74 7.29 9.34
N TYR A 42 -4.96 6.01 9.70
CA TYR A 42 -6.13 5.27 9.23
C TYR A 42 -7.44 5.82 9.78
N GLY A 43 -7.46 6.29 11.03
CA GLY A 43 -8.64 6.93 11.63
C GLY A 43 -9.06 8.22 10.93
N MET A 44 -8.16 8.91 10.25
CA MET A 44 -8.52 10.05 9.39
C MET A 44 -9.17 9.62 8.07
N MET A 45 -8.88 8.41 7.59
CA MET A 45 -9.46 7.87 6.35
C MET A 45 -10.79 7.15 6.57
N TYR A 46 -11.00 6.60 7.76
CA TYR A 46 -12.18 5.78 8.10
C TYR A 46 -12.89 6.35 9.32
N HIS A 47 -13.96 7.11 9.10
CA HIS A 47 -14.76 7.75 10.16
C HIS A 47 -15.44 6.75 11.12
N ASN A 48 -15.61 5.49 10.71
CA ASN A 48 -16.26 4.44 11.49
C ASN A 48 -15.29 3.58 12.32
N VAL A 49 -14.00 3.93 12.36
CA VAL A 49 -13.05 3.21 13.20
C VAL A 49 -13.19 3.73 14.62
N SER A 50 -13.77 2.91 15.50
CA SER A 50 -13.93 3.21 16.92
C SER A 50 -12.60 3.68 17.52
N ASN A 51 -12.60 4.77 18.26
CA ASN A 51 -11.46 5.33 19.00
C ASN A 51 -10.85 4.37 20.06
N SER A 52 -11.40 3.16 20.21
CA SER A 52 -11.00 2.13 21.16
C SER A 52 -10.05 1.07 20.58
N LEU A 53 -9.35 1.34 19.47
CA LEU A 53 -8.35 0.41 18.96
C LEU A 53 -7.24 0.19 19.98
N GLN A 54 -7.22 -0.99 20.58
CA GLN A 54 -6.20 -1.39 21.54
C GLN A 54 -4.94 -1.80 20.79
N ILE A 55 -3.82 -1.17 21.15
CA ILE A 55 -2.50 -1.56 20.65
C ILE A 55 -2.12 -2.86 21.35
N HIS A 56 -2.11 -3.98 20.61
CA HIS A 56 -1.63 -5.27 21.10
C HIS A 56 -0.13 -5.38 20.93
N TYR A 57 0.58 -5.79 22.00
CA TYR A 57 2.01 -6.05 21.95
C TYR A 57 2.27 -7.46 21.42
N GLU A 58 2.89 -7.55 20.26
CA GLU A 58 3.24 -8.82 19.61
C GLU A 58 4.63 -9.31 20.05
N TRP A 59 4.73 -9.79 21.28
CA TRP A 59 5.97 -10.27 21.87
C TRP A 59 6.76 -11.27 21.05
N LYS A 60 6.07 -12.07 20.24
CA LYS A 60 6.71 -13.05 19.36
C LYS A 60 7.62 -12.39 18.32
N TYR A 61 7.14 -11.36 17.64
CA TYR A 61 7.94 -10.65 16.63
C TYR A 61 9.02 -9.77 17.26
N ALA A 62 8.74 -9.16 18.40
CA ALA A 62 9.71 -8.41 19.18
C ALA A 62 10.89 -9.31 19.62
N LEU A 63 10.60 -10.53 20.12
CA LEU A 63 11.61 -11.50 20.48
C LEU A 63 12.45 -11.95 19.27
N ILE A 64 11.80 -12.30 18.15
CA ILE A 64 12.49 -12.72 16.92
C ILE A 64 13.44 -11.62 16.43
N ALA A 65 12.99 -10.38 16.37
CA ALA A 65 13.80 -9.24 15.95
C ALA A 65 14.99 -9.00 16.89
N SER A 66 14.76 -9.09 18.20
CA SER A 66 15.82 -8.94 19.22
C SER A 66 16.88 -10.04 19.14
N VAL A 67 16.45 -11.29 18.96
CA VAL A 67 17.37 -12.44 18.80
C VAL A 67 18.16 -12.29 17.50
N ALA A 68 17.52 -11.92 16.40
CA ALA A 68 18.21 -11.69 15.13
C ALA A 68 19.26 -10.57 15.25
N ALA A 69 18.92 -9.44 15.90
CA ALA A 69 19.85 -8.35 16.16
C ALA A 69 21.03 -8.80 17.02
N LEU A 70 20.79 -9.58 18.10
CA LEU A 70 21.83 -10.14 18.95
C LEU A 70 22.75 -11.08 18.15
N VAL A 71 22.20 -12.01 17.38
CA VAL A 71 22.98 -12.96 16.57
C VAL A 71 23.87 -12.21 15.56
N CYS A 72 23.34 -11.23 14.89
CA CYS A 72 24.09 -10.42 13.92
C CYS A 72 25.21 -9.62 14.61
N THR A 73 24.92 -8.92 15.71
CA THR A 73 25.89 -8.04 16.37
C THR A 73 26.96 -8.84 17.10
N VAL A 74 26.59 -9.83 17.91
CA VAL A 74 27.53 -10.68 18.64
C VAL A 74 28.33 -11.55 17.67
N GLY A 75 27.68 -12.10 16.63
CA GLY A 75 28.36 -12.89 15.58
C GLY A 75 29.42 -12.07 14.82
N ALA A 76 29.08 -10.85 14.42
CA ALA A 76 30.04 -9.93 13.79
C ALA A 76 31.21 -9.60 14.74
N THR A 77 30.92 -9.39 16.03
CA THR A 77 31.93 -9.11 17.04
C THR A 77 32.87 -10.31 17.25
N ILE A 78 32.33 -11.54 17.33
CA ILE A 78 33.13 -12.76 17.44
C ILE A 78 34.06 -12.91 16.24
N VAL A 79 33.55 -12.76 15.02
CA VAL A 79 34.36 -12.86 13.80
C VAL A 79 35.47 -11.81 13.79
N SER A 80 35.15 -10.57 14.14
CA SER A 80 36.13 -9.47 14.20
C SER A 80 37.21 -9.70 15.28
N CYS A 81 36.79 -10.12 16.47
CA CYS A 81 37.71 -10.46 17.55
C CYS A 81 38.63 -11.65 17.18
N HIS A 82 38.08 -12.70 16.57
CA HIS A 82 38.85 -13.84 16.13
C HIS A 82 39.91 -13.44 15.10
N GLN A 83 39.56 -12.61 14.11
CA GLN A 83 40.51 -12.10 13.12
C GLN A 83 41.62 -11.26 13.78
N ALA A 84 41.23 -10.33 14.67
CA ALA A 84 42.21 -9.47 15.35
C ALA A 84 43.14 -10.23 16.33
N LEU A 85 42.60 -11.19 17.09
CA LEU A 85 43.37 -11.96 18.08
C LEU A 85 44.09 -13.17 17.48
N SER A 86 43.89 -13.50 16.22
CA SER A 86 44.68 -14.54 15.49
C SER A 86 46.06 -14.05 15.11
N GLU A 87 46.26 -12.74 14.99
CA GLU A 87 47.57 -12.17 14.70
C GLU A 87 48.47 -12.13 15.96
N THR A 88 49.79 -12.21 15.77
CA THR A 88 50.72 -12.13 16.88
C THR A 88 50.81 -10.67 17.40
N PRO A 89 50.99 -10.41 18.70
CA PRO A 89 51.15 -9.06 19.24
C PRO A 89 52.22 -8.22 18.56
N ALA A 90 53.32 -8.89 18.14
CA ALA A 90 54.40 -8.23 17.44
C ALA A 90 54.05 -7.77 16.04
N SER A 91 53.12 -8.47 15.34
CA SER A 91 52.61 -8.05 14.01
C SER A 91 51.60 -6.89 14.14
N LEU A 92 50.80 -6.89 15.18
CA LEU A 92 49.85 -5.81 15.47
C LEU A 92 50.51 -4.48 15.85
N MET A 93 51.72 -4.52 16.43
CA MET A 93 52.51 -3.31 16.75
C MET A 93 53.24 -2.71 15.56
N ARG A 94 53.33 -3.42 14.43
CA ARG A 94 53.95 -2.89 13.23
C ARG A 94 52.90 -2.19 12.36
N PRO A 95 53.22 -1.03 11.76
CA PRO A 95 52.31 -0.42 10.78
C PRO A 95 52.01 -1.41 9.66
N PRO A 96 50.74 -1.60 9.29
CA PRO A 96 50.39 -2.51 8.21
C PRO A 96 51.06 -2.07 6.90
N ALA A 97 51.71 -2.99 6.22
CA ALA A 97 52.31 -2.71 4.93
C ALA A 97 51.26 -2.19 3.93
N PRO A 98 51.60 -1.17 3.13
CA PRO A 98 50.66 -0.66 2.14
C PRO A 98 50.23 -1.80 1.21
N LYS A 99 48.93 -1.97 1.01
CA LYS A 99 48.42 -2.99 0.09
C LYS A 99 48.91 -2.74 -1.31
N GLU A 100 49.49 -3.77 -1.94
CA GLU A 100 49.97 -3.72 -3.32
C GLU A 100 48.83 -3.28 -4.26
N GLY A 101 49.13 -2.39 -5.17
CA GLY A 101 48.17 -1.88 -6.18
C GLY A 101 47.92 -2.91 -7.26
N LYS A 102 46.83 -3.69 -7.14
CA LYS A 102 46.39 -4.59 -8.21
C LYS A 102 45.69 -3.81 -9.32
N ARG A 103 45.85 -4.24 -10.58
CA ARG A 103 45.12 -3.66 -11.72
C ARG A 103 43.61 -3.71 -11.46
N ILE A 104 42.92 -2.61 -11.69
CA ILE A 104 41.47 -2.52 -11.54
C ILE A 104 40.76 -2.90 -12.84
N LEU A 105 39.51 -3.33 -12.75
CA LEU A 105 38.70 -3.73 -13.91
C LEU A 105 38.57 -2.64 -14.97
N LEU A 106 38.51 -1.36 -14.56
CA LEU A 106 38.47 -0.22 -15.49
C LEU A 106 39.73 -0.10 -16.34
N GLU A 107 40.87 -0.55 -15.87
CA GLU A 107 42.13 -0.57 -16.67
C GLU A 107 42.06 -1.53 -17.84
N ARG A 108 41.15 -2.51 -17.81
CA ARG A 108 40.92 -3.46 -18.90
C ARG A 108 40.10 -2.87 -20.05
N ILE A 109 39.51 -1.70 -19.85
CA ILE A 109 38.75 -0.98 -20.87
C ILE A 109 39.58 0.20 -21.36
N PRO A 110 40.43 -0.02 -22.41
CA PRO A 110 41.41 0.99 -22.81
C PRO A 110 40.80 2.29 -23.34
N PHE A 111 39.57 2.22 -23.91
CA PHE A 111 38.86 3.39 -24.41
C PHE A 111 38.54 4.35 -23.27
N LEU A 112 37.98 3.87 -22.15
CA LEU A 112 37.64 4.70 -20.99
C LEU A 112 38.89 5.17 -20.25
N TRP A 113 39.89 4.29 -20.08
CA TRP A 113 41.10 4.55 -19.30
C TRP A 113 42.00 5.60 -19.93
N LYS A 114 42.08 5.68 -21.27
CA LYS A 114 42.91 6.69 -21.98
C LYS A 114 42.38 8.11 -21.78
N HIS A 115 41.09 8.29 -21.70
CA HIS A 115 40.44 9.63 -21.54
C HIS A 115 40.46 10.18 -20.11
N LEU A 116 40.86 9.37 -19.12
CA LEU A 116 40.93 9.82 -17.73
C LEU A 116 42.25 10.54 -17.44
N ASN A 117 42.17 11.66 -16.73
CA ASN A 117 43.34 12.39 -16.23
C ASN A 117 44.02 11.63 -15.10
N PHE A 118 45.27 11.96 -14.79
CA PHE A 118 46.07 11.31 -13.76
C PHE A 118 45.37 11.29 -12.38
N THR A 119 44.75 12.37 -12.01
CA THR A 119 44.00 12.50 -10.73
C THR A 119 42.89 11.47 -10.64
N TRP A 120 42.07 11.32 -11.70
CA TRP A 120 41.00 10.32 -11.75
C TRP A 120 41.55 8.88 -11.73
N LYS A 121 42.64 8.62 -12.46
CA LYS A 121 43.29 7.31 -12.46
C LYS A 121 43.77 6.94 -11.06
N SER A 122 44.42 7.88 -10.36
CA SER A 122 44.93 7.69 -9.01
C SER A 122 43.78 7.50 -8.00
N SER A 123 42.71 8.32 -8.07
CA SER A 123 41.54 8.21 -7.20
C SER A 123 40.83 6.87 -7.39
N LEU A 124 40.60 6.45 -8.60
CA LEU A 124 39.97 5.16 -8.91
C LEU A 124 40.78 3.99 -8.39
N ARG A 125 42.11 4.01 -8.61
CA ARG A 125 43.02 2.97 -8.07
C ARG A 125 42.92 2.93 -6.54
N ASN A 126 42.91 4.06 -5.89
CA ASN A 126 42.82 4.16 -4.44
C ASN A 126 41.46 3.66 -3.92
N LEU A 127 40.37 4.02 -4.59
CA LEU A 127 39.02 3.57 -4.29
C LEU A 127 38.88 2.04 -4.32
N PHE A 128 39.36 1.41 -5.38
CA PHE A 128 39.31 -0.05 -5.56
C PHE A 128 40.37 -0.82 -4.75
N ARG A 129 41.37 -0.14 -4.20
CA ARG A 129 42.33 -0.73 -3.25
C ARG A 129 41.65 -1.11 -1.93
N TYR A 130 40.70 -0.32 -1.49
CA TYR A 130 39.95 -0.53 -0.24
C TYR A 130 38.50 -0.97 -0.50
N LYS A 131 38.32 -2.06 -1.23
CA LYS A 131 37.00 -2.57 -1.66
C LYS A 131 35.97 -2.68 -0.55
N LYS A 132 36.35 -3.19 0.65
CA LYS A 132 35.43 -3.29 1.78
C LYS A 132 34.84 -1.92 2.16
N ARG A 133 35.68 -0.89 2.23
CA ARG A 133 35.25 0.49 2.56
C ARG A 133 34.37 1.07 1.46
N LEU A 134 34.75 0.83 0.18
CA LEU A 134 33.95 1.25 -0.96
C LEU A 134 32.54 0.66 -0.91
N PHE A 135 32.42 -0.67 -0.75
CA PHE A 135 31.11 -1.32 -0.67
C PHE A 135 30.30 -0.88 0.53
N MET A 136 30.90 -0.73 1.72
CA MET A 136 30.20 -0.20 2.90
C MET A 136 29.61 1.19 2.63
N THR A 137 30.39 2.09 1.99
CA THR A 137 29.90 3.43 1.67
C THR A 137 28.80 3.39 0.61
N ILE A 138 28.97 2.62 -0.46
CA ILE A 138 27.96 2.48 -1.51
C ILE A 138 26.66 1.90 -0.94
N PHE A 139 26.72 0.79 -0.20
CA PHE A 139 25.53 0.17 0.37
C PHE A 139 24.87 1.03 1.44
N GLY A 140 25.64 1.77 2.23
CA GLY A 140 25.10 2.70 3.22
C GLY A 140 24.33 3.84 2.55
N ILE A 141 24.92 4.51 1.57
CA ILE A 141 24.27 5.61 0.84
C ILE A 141 23.10 5.08 0.01
N ALA A 142 23.32 3.99 -0.76
CA ALA A 142 22.28 3.40 -1.59
C ALA A 142 21.10 2.90 -0.76
N GLY A 143 21.34 2.29 0.40
CA GLY A 143 20.30 1.84 1.32
C GLY A 143 19.47 2.99 1.87
N SER A 144 20.11 4.06 2.31
CA SER A 144 19.42 5.27 2.79
C SER A 144 18.57 5.91 1.69
N MET A 145 19.12 6.05 0.48
CA MET A 145 18.40 6.61 -0.67
C MET A 145 17.24 5.71 -1.11
N ALA A 146 17.42 4.39 -1.07
CA ALA A 146 16.35 3.44 -1.40
C ALA A 146 15.17 3.56 -0.41
N LEU A 147 15.45 3.67 0.89
CA LEU A 147 14.40 3.88 1.90
C LEU A 147 13.65 5.19 1.69
N MET A 148 14.35 6.28 1.38
CA MET A 148 13.71 7.56 1.07
C MET A 148 12.84 7.48 -0.19
N LEU A 149 13.35 6.87 -1.27
CA LEU A 149 12.60 6.65 -2.51
C LEU A 149 11.35 5.81 -2.29
N VAL A 150 11.45 4.74 -1.51
CA VAL A 150 10.27 3.91 -1.17
C VAL A 150 9.26 4.73 -0.36
N GLY A 151 9.71 5.49 0.65
CA GLY A 151 8.82 6.31 1.48
C GLY A 151 8.06 7.37 0.67
N TYR A 152 8.76 8.16 -0.10
CA TYR A 152 8.13 9.17 -0.97
C TYR A 152 7.31 8.55 -2.11
N GLY A 153 7.79 7.45 -2.70
CA GLY A 153 7.05 6.75 -3.76
C GLY A 153 5.71 6.17 -3.28
N ILE A 154 5.66 5.64 -2.06
CA ILE A 154 4.39 5.19 -1.46
C ILE A 154 3.48 6.37 -1.18
N GLN A 155 3.99 7.46 -0.60
CA GLN A 155 3.22 8.67 -0.32
C GLN A 155 2.61 9.24 -1.61
N ASP A 156 3.40 9.38 -2.65
CA ASP A 156 3.00 9.90 -3.95
C ASP A 156 1.92 9.01 -4.59
N SER A 157 2.16 7.69 -4.59
CA SER A 157 1.20 6.70 -5.12
C SER A 157 -0.14 6.73 -4.38
N ILE A 158 -0.16 6.87 -3.06
CA ILE A 158 -1.40 6.96 -2.27
C ILE A 158 -2.13 8.26 -2.59
N SER A 159 -1.43 9.39 -2.69
CA SER A 159 -2.03 10.68 -3.04
C SER A 159 -2.62 10.67 -4.44
N ASP A 160 -1.93 10.07 -5.39
CA ASP A 160 -2.41 9.91 -6.76
C ASP A 160 -3.64 9.01 -6.85
N ILE A 161 -3.70 7.93 -6.06
CA ILE A 161 -4.88 7.05 -6.01
C ILE A 161 -6.12 7.84 -5.60
N VAL A 162 -6.03 8.69 -4.58
CA VAL A 162 -7.16 9.51 -4.11
C VAL A 162 -7.65 10.42 -5.22
N ASN A 163 -6.74 11.14 -5.87
CA ASN A 163 -7.09 12.03 -6.97
C ASN A 163 -7.67 11.29 -8.16
N LEU A 164 -7.04 10.18 -8.58
CA LEU A 164 -7.52 9.38 -9.71
C LEU A 164 -8.89 8.77 -9.44
N GLN A 165 -9.11 8.23 -8.23
CA GLN A 165 -10.37 7.59 -7.88
C GLN A 165 -11.51 8.59 -7.73
N TYR A 166 -11.32 9.64 -6.92
CA TYR A 166 -12.41 10.52 -6.48
C TYR A 166 -12.50 11.84 -7.27
N THR A 167 -11.58 12.09 -8.21
CA THR A 167 -11.69 13.23 -9.12
C THR A 167 -11.96 12.80 -10.56
N ASN A 168 -11.32 11.69 -11.01
CA ASN A 168 -11.38 11.28 -12.43
C ASN A 168 -12.35 10.14 -12.72
N LEU A 169 -12.66 9.30 -11.73
CA LEU A 169 -13.48 8.10 -11.92
C LEU A 169 -14.83 8.18 -11.19
N GLN A 170 -14.82 8.57 -9.94
CA GLN A 170 -16.02 8.75 -9.11
C GLN A 170 -16.16 10.23 -8.80
N HIS A 171 -17.20 10.85 -9.33
CA HIS A 171 -17.39 12.32 -9.28
C HIS A 171 -18.38 12.75 -8.20
N TYR A 172 -18.91 11.80 -7.41
CA TYR A 172 -19.82 12.12 -6.33
C TYR A 172 -19.08 12.42 -5.02
N ASP A 173 -19.64 13.32 -4.22
CA ASP A 173 -19.04 13.81 -2.98
C ASP A 173 -19.34 12.88 -1.78
N GLY A 174 -20.44 12.13 -1.83
CA GLY A 174 -20.81 11.21 -0.76
C GLY A 174 -21.75 10.09 -1.18
N THR A 175 -21.79 9.05 -0.35
CA THR A 175 -22.70 7.91 -0.51
C THR A 175 -23.47 7.71 0.79
N ILE A 176 -24.79 7.61 0.70
CA ILE A 176 -25.68 7.21 1.77
C ILE A 176 -26.03 5.75 1.52
N ILE A 177 -25.72 4.89 2.48
CA ILE A 177 -26.08 3.48 2.44
C ILE A 177 -27.19 3.26 3.45
N SER A 178 -28.33 2.79 2.99
CA SER A 178 -29.45 2.48 3.84
C SER A 178 -29.19 1.21 4.64
N ASP A 179 -29.76 1.15 5.86
CA ASP A 179 -29.75 -0.09 6.64
C ASP A 179 -30.65 -1.13 5.93
N ASP A 180 -30.21 -2.40 5.91
CA ASP A 180 -30.97 -3.51 5.30
C ASP A 180 -32.39 -3.65 5.90
N ASN A 181 -32.62 -3.13 7.12
CA ASN A 181 -33.91 -3.15 7.80
C ASN A 181 -34.67 -1.83 7.68
N ALA A 182 -34.19 -0.86 6.89
CA ALA A 182 -34.85 0.43 6.74
C ALA A 182 -36.26 0.25 6.16
N SER A 183 -37.23 0.85 6.82
CA SER A 183 -38.62 0.82 6.37
C SER A 183 -38.82 1.70 5.13
N GLU A 184 -39.81 1.39 4.30
CA GLU A 184 -40.17 2.22 3.13
C GLU A 184 -40.44 3.68 3.52
N THR A 185 -41.02 3.93 4.71
CA THR A 185 -41.25 5.27 5.22
C THR A 185 -39.95 6.04 5.49
N GLU A 186 -38.88 5.35 5.92
CA GLU A 186 -37.57 5.96 6.14
C GLU A 186 -36.85 6.26 4.82
N LYS A 187 -36.99 5.37 3.85
CA LYS A 187 -36.48 5.60 2.49
C LYS A 187 -37.18 6.79 1.81
N GLU A 188 -38.51 6.88 1.90
CA GLU A 188 -39.27 8.02 1.40
C GLU A 188 -38.90 9.34 2.10
N LYS A 189 -38.67 9.28 3.42
CA LYS A 189 -38.23 10.45 4.19
C LYS A 189 -36.86 10.93 3.73
N LEU A 190 -35.90 10.00 3.53
CA LEU A 190 -34.58 10.32 3.00
C LEU A 190 -34.69 11.04 1.66
N ILE A 191 -35.46 10.51 0.73
CA ILE A 191 -35.65 11.12 -0.60
C ILE A 191 -36.28 12.52 -0.47
N SER A 192 -37.28 12.67 0.40
CA SER A 192 -37.92 13.98 0.66
C SER A 192 -36.92 15.00 1.24
N GLU A 193 -36.02 14.58 2.11
CA GLU A 193 -34.96 15.43 2.68
C GLU A 193 -33.91 15.81 1.60
N LEU A 194 -33.56 14.88 0.71
CA LEU A 194 -32.65 15.15 -0.42
C LEU A 194 -33.29 16.15 -1.40
N ASP A 195 -34.55 15.98 -1.75
CA ASP A 195 -35.28 16.87 -2.67
C ASP A 195 -35.42 18.30 -2.12
N GLN A 196 -35.55 18.45 -0.79
CA GLN A 196 -35.68 19.75 -0.14
C GLN A 196 -34.34 20.42 0.15
N ASN A 197 -33.22 19.68 0.01
CA ASN A 197 -31.91 20.20 0.34
C ASN A 197 -31.32 21.00 -0.81
N ASN A 198 -31.49 22.31 -0.77
CA ASN A 198 -31.03 23.24 -1.78
C ASN A 198 -29.47 23.38 -1.87
N LYS A 199 -28.72 22.74 -0.98
CA LYS A 199 -27.25 22.70 -0.99
C LYS A 199 -26.70 21.61 -1.90
N LEU A 200 -27.53 20.62 -2.26
CA LEU A 200 -27.15 19.57 -3.20
C LEU A 200 -27.20 20.09 -4.64
N ASP A 201 -26.27 19.66 -5.45
CA ASP A 201 -26.28 19.88 -6.90
C ASP A 201 -27.21 18.85 -7.55
N HIS A 202 -26.94 17.58 -7.30
CA HIS A 202 -27.78 16.45 -7.70
C HIS A 202 -27.56 15.25 -6.79
N TYR A 203 -28.45 14.28 -6.92
CA TYR A 203 -28.28 12.95 -6.33
C TYR A 203 -28.78 11.87 -7.29
N THR A 204 -28.24 10.67 -7.14
CA THR A 204 -28.62 9.50 -7.93
C THR A 204 -28.93 8.35 -6.98
N LYS A 205 -30.13 7.77 -7.16
CA LYS A 205 -30.49 6.56 -6.44
C LYS A 205 -29.78 5.37 -7.09
N ILE A 206 -29.27 4.51 -6.24
CA ILE A 206 -28.51 3.34 -6.64
C ILE A 206 -28.90 2.14 -5.78
N GLN A 207 -28.60 0.95 -6.25
CA GLN A 207 -28.41 -0.20 -5.38
C GLN A 207 -26.92 -0.47 -5.25
N LEU A 208 -26.41 -0.55 -4.03
CA LEU A 208 -25.04 -0.90 -3.74
C LEU A 208 -25.00 -2.15 -2.86
N SER A 209 -24.90 -3.33 -3.48
CA SER A 209 -24.88 -4.61 -2.77
C SER A 209 -23.47 -5.14 -2.63
N LYS A 210 -23.13 -5.60 -1.44
CA LYS A 210 -21.86 -6.26 -1.16
C LYS A 210 -22.02 -7.77 -1.36
N LEU A 211 -21.45 -8.31 -2.43
CA LEU A 211 -21.48 -9.72 -2.77
C LEU A 211 -20.09 -10.36 -2.62
N THR A 212 -20.06 -11.68 -2.78
CA THR A 212 -18.84 -12.46 -2.67
C THR A 212 -18.49 -13.09 -4.01
N ALA A 213 -17.25 -12.92 -4.47
CA ALA A 213 -16.71 -13.64 -5.61
C ALA A 213 -15.70 -14.69 -5.13
N PRO A 214 -15.88 -15.98 -5.45
CA PRO A 214 -14.94 -17.03 -5.08
C PRO A 214 -13.58 -16.83 -5.73
N ASN A 215 -12.49 -16.96 -4.94
CA ASN A 215 -11.12 -16.86 -5.42
C ASN A 215 -10.25 -17.95 -4.76
N GLY A 216 -10.40 -19.18 -5.20
CA GLY A 216 -9.66 -20.32 -4.67
C GLY A 216 -9.85 -20.51 -3.15
N LYS A 217 -8.80 -20.21 -2.35
CA LYS A 217 -8.86 -20.36 -0.88
C LYS A 217 -9.43 -19.15 -0.15
N SER A 218 -9.64 -18.05 -0.83
CA SER A 218 -10.09 -16.78 -0.26
C SER A 218 -11.26 -16.25 -1.07
N ASN A 219 -12.21 -15.64 -0.41
CA ASN A 219 -13.34 -14.99 -1.06
C ASN A 219 -13.03 -13.51 -1.22
N LEU A 220 -13.38 -12.96 -2.38
CA LEU A 220 -13.24 -11.54 -2.67
C LEU A 220 -14.58 -10.84 -2.44
N SER A 221 -14.61 -9.83 -1.59
CA SER A 221 -15.80 -8.97 -1.45
C SER A 221 -15.84 -7.99 -2.61
N ILE A 222 -16.96 -7.97 -3.33
CA ILE A 222 -17.22 -7.07 -4.46
C ILE A 222 -18.45 -6.22 -4.19
N TYR A 223 -18.46 -5.01 -4.71
CA TYR A 223 -19.62 -4.12 -4.67
C TYR A 223 -20.29 -4.13 -6.05
N VAL A 224 -21.55 -4.56 -6.08
CA VAL A 224 -22.42 -4.47 -7.26
C VAL A 224 -23.14 -3.14 -7.20
N TYR A 225 -22.89 -2.29 -8.18
CA TYR A 225 -23.44 -0.95 -8.30
C TYR A 225 -24.43 -0.90 -9.47
N VAL A 226 -25.69 -0.61 -9.16
CA VAL A 226 -26.76 -0.51 -10.15
C VAL A 226 -27.42 0.86 -10.03
N PRO A 227 -27.29 1.76 -11.02
CA PRO A 227 -27.93 3.06 -10.99
C PRO A 227 -29.41 2.96 -11.39
N GLU A 228 -30.30 3.75 -10.79
CA GLU A 228 -31.70 3.87 -11.23
C GLU A 228 -31.79 4.45 -12.66
N LYS A 229 -30.96 5.46 -12.97
CA LYS A 229 -30.92 6.14 -14.26
C LYS A 229 -29.51 6.22 -14.81
N LEU A 230 -29.31 5.69 -16.03
CA LEU A 230 -28.01 5.68 -16.70
C LEU A 230 -27.50 7.09 -17.05
N GLU A 231 -28.41 8.05 -17.27
CA GLU A 231 -28.04 9.44 -17.55
C GLU A 231 -27.32 10.10 -16.35
N ASN A 232 -27.77 9.80 -15.14
CA ASN A 232 -27.14 10.31 -13.91
C ASN A 232 -25.83 9.57 -13.64
N PHE A 233 -25.81 8.24 -13.87
CA PHE A 233 -24.59 7.44 -13.70
C PHE A 233 -23.40 8.01 -14.46
N LYS A 234 -23.59 8.50 -15.68
CA LYS A 234 -22.54 9.13 -16.48
C LYS A 234 -21.96 10.41 -15.86
N LYS A 235 -22.71 11.08 -14.97
CA LYS A 235 -22.22 12.25 -14.23
C LYS A 235 -21.43 11.84 -12.99
N ASP A 236 -21.84 10.71 -12.38
CA ASP A 236 -21.29 10.25 -11.10
C ASP A 236 -20.09 9.35 -11.26
N VAL A 237 -20.02 8.56 -12.36
CA VAL A 237 -18.97 7.57 -12.59
C VAL A 237 -18.50 7.58 -14.05
N THR A 238 -17.18 7.67 -14.21
CA THR A 238 -16.51 7.50 -15.51
C THR A 238 -15.94 6.08 -15.59
N LEU A 239 -16.43 5.31 -16.54
CA LEU A 239 -15.84 4.02 -16.91
C LEU A 239 -14.84 4.22 -18.03
N GLN A 240 -13.59 3.81 -17.83
CA GLN A 240 -12.55 3.96 -18.85
C GLN A 240 -11.46 2.88 -18.75
N ASN A 241 -10.73 2.71 -19.84
CA ASN A 241 -9.51 1.91 -19.85
C ASN A 241 -8.36 2.67 -19.20
N ARG A 242 -7.65 2.05 -18.27
CA ARG A 242 -6.55 2.71 -17.54
C ARG A 242 -5.40 3.18 -18.44
N VAL A 243 -5.10 2.43 -19.50
CA VAL A 243 -3.94 2.69 -20.38
C VAL A 243 -4.30 3.58 -21.55
N THR A 244 -5.38 3.24 -22.28
CA THR A 244 -5.80 3.98 -23.48
C THR A 244 -6.64 5.21 -23.19
N LYS A 245 -7.20 5.28 -21.95
CA LYS A 245 -8.17 6.32 -21.52
C LYS A 245 -9.44 6.36 -22.39
N GLU A 246 -9.70 5.30 -23.13
CA GLU A 246 -10.94 5.10 -23.85
C GLU A 246 -12.09 4.96 -22.84
N GLN A 247 -13.13 5.77 -23.02
CA GLN A 247 -14.30 5.75 -22.14
C GLN A 247 -15.31 4.71 -22.63
N TYR A 248 -15.97 4.05 -21.67
CA TYR A 248 -16.99 3.06 -21.90
C TYR A 248 -18.34 3.55 -21.42
N GLU A 249 -19.39 3.10 -22.06
CA GLU A 249 -20.75 3.26 -21.59
C GLU A 249 -21.22 1.96 -20.90
N LEU A 250 -22.06 2.11 -19.88
CA LEU A 250 -22.73 0.98 -19.27
C LEU A 250 -23.87 0.52 -20.21
N THR A 251 -23.80 -0.74 -20.64
CA THR A 251 -24.74 -1.30 -21.62
C THR A 251 -25.41 -2.56 -21.09
N ASP A 252 -26.46 -3.03 -21.78
CA ASP A 252 -27.14 -4.29 -21.43
C ASP A 252 -26.41 -5.54 -21.96
N GLU A 253 -25.19 -5.42 -22.49
CA GLU A 253 -24.41 -6.57 -22.95
C GLU A 253 -23.73 -7.34 -21.84
N GLY A 254 -23.60 -6.74 -20.66
CA GLY A 254 -22.98 -7.29 -19.47
C GLY A 254 -22.52 -6.21 -18.49
N ALA A 255 -21.72 -6.62 -17.51
CA ALA A 255 -21.21 -5.74 -16.48
C ALA A 255 -19.86 -5.11 -16.83
N ALA A 256 -19.58 -3.91 -16.29
CA ALA A 256 -18.25 -3.32 -16.26
C ALA A 256 -17.59 -3.72 -14.94
N VAL A 257 -16.46 -4.43 -15.01
CA VAL A 257 -15.75 -4.97 -13.84
C VAL A 257 -14.45 -4.21 -13.62
N SER A 258 -14.15 -3.87 -12.38
CA SER A 258 -12.90 -3.19 -12.03
C SER A 258 -11.66 -4.03 -12.39
N GLU A 259 -10.63 -3.39 -12.96
CA GLU A 259 -9.40 -4.05 -13.47
C GLU A 259 -8.74 -4.94 -12.39
N LYS A 260 -8.69 -4.47 -11.14
CA LYS A 260 -8.12 -5.23 -10.04
C LYS A 260 -8.90 -6.50 -9.73
N THR A 261 -10.23 -6.44 -9.78
CA THR A 261 -11.11 -7.60 -9.58
C THR A 261 -10.88 -8.64 -10.67
N ALA A 262 -10.95 -8.21 -11.94
CA ALA A 262 -10.69 -9.08 -13.07
C ALA A 262 -9.29 -9.72 -12.99
N SER A 263 -8.26 -8.95 -12.67
CA SER A 263 -6.88 -9.43 -12.53
C SER A 263 -6.71 -10.46 -11.41
N LEU A 264 -7.33 -10.25 -10.23
CA LEU A 264 -7.24 -11.17 -9.10
C LEU A 264 -7.94 -12.51 -9.38
N LEU A 265 -9.02 -12.48 -10.17
CA LEU A 265 -9.79 -13.66 -10.55
C LEU A 265 -9.29 -14.29 -11.86
N GLY A 266 -8.33 -13.66 -12.55
CA GLY A 266 -7.79 -14.14 -13.82
C GLY A 266 -8.76 -14.02 -15.00
N LEU A 267 -9.74 -13.09 -14.93
CA LEU A 267 -10.80 -12.90 -15.89
C LEU A 267 -10.47 -11.78 -16.89
N LYS A 268 -11.13 -11.85 -18.07
CA LYS A 268 -11.02 -10.88 -19.16
C LYS A 268 -12.40 -10.44 -19.64
N ALA A 269 -12.46 -9.39 -20.43
CA ALA A 269 -13.68 -9.03 -21.12
C ALA A 269 -14.16 -10.19 -22.01
N GLY A 270 -15.44 -10.52 -21.92
CA GLY A 270 -16.08 -11.67 -22.53
C GLY A 270 -16.23 -12.90 -21.64
N ASP A 271 -15.46 -12.98 -20.53
CA ASP A 271 -15.57 -14.06 -19.56
C ASP A 271 -16.79 -13.86 -18.63
N GLU A 272 -17.08 -14.87 -17.82
CA GLU A 272 -18.13 -14.85 -16.81
C GLU A 272 -17.51 -14.76 -15.39
N LEU A 273 -17.99 -13.81 -14.61
CA LEU A 273 -17.67 -13.63 -13.21
C LEU A 273 -18.70 -14.37 -12.35
N THR A 274 -18.25 -15.33 -11.55
CA THR A 274 -19.11 -15.97 -10.54
C THR A 274 -19.26 -15.09 -9.32
N VAL A 275 -20.49 -14.81 -8.91
CA VAL A 275 -20.82 -14.08 -7.68
C VAL A 275 -21.79 -14.88 -6.82
N ILE A 276 -21.66 -14.78 -5.51
CA ILE A 276 -22.52 -15.44 -4.53
C ILE A 276 -23.41 -14.39 -3.87
N LYS A 277 -24.72 -14.59 -3.97
CA LYS A 277 -25.77 -13.84 -3.28
C LYS A 277 -26.71 -14.82 -2.59
N ASP A 278 -26.98 -14.64 -1.31
CA ASP A 278 -27.87 -15.50 -0.52
C ASP A 278 -27.59 -17.01 -0.70
N ASP A 279 -26.31 -17.37 -0.61
CA ASP A 279 -25.79 -18.75 -0.79
C ASP A 279 -26.05 -19.37 -2.19
N LYS A 280 -26.43 -18.57 -3.18
CA LYS A 280 -26.58 -18.99 -4.57
C LYS A 280 -25.51 -18.39 -5.46
N GLU A 281 -25.04 -19.17 -6.40
CA GLU A 281 -24.08 -18.73 -7.41
C GLU A 281 -24.79 -18.18 -8.65
N TYR A 282 -24.31 -17.02 -9.09
CA TYR A 282 -24.77 -16.36 -10.30
C TYR A 282 -23.60 -16.06 -11.23
N GLN A 283 -23.85 -16.11 -12.54
CA GLN A 283 -22.84 -15.81 -13.55
C GLN A 283 -23.10 -14.43 -14.15
N VAL A 284 -22.11 -13.58 -14.07
CA VAL A 284 -22.15 -12.19 -14.57
C VAL A 284 -21.22 -12.07 -15.76
N LYS A 285 -21.74 -11.87 -16.95
CA LYS A 285 -20.93 -11.65 -18.15
C LYS A 285 -20.19 -10.32 -18.05
N ILE A 286 -18.88 -10.34 -18.29
CA ILE A 286 -18.02 -9.16 -18.30
C ILE A 286 -18.06 -8.52 -19.68
N ALA A 287 -18.70 -7.36 -19.83
CA ALA A 287 -18.69 -6.61 -21.08
C ALA A 287 -17.37 -5.84 -21.24
N VAL A 288 -16.95 -5.11 -20.21
CA VAL A 288 -15.72 -4.31 -20.21
C VAL A 288 -15.01 -4.38 -18.86
N ILE A 289 -13.68 -4.13 -18.91
CA ILE A 289 -12.85 -3.97 -17.71
C ILE A 289 -12.51 -2.50 -17.58
N THR A 290 -12.84 -1.91 -16.43
CA THR A 290 -12.69 -0.48 -16.17
C THR A 290 -11.61 -0.19 -15.15
N GLU A 291 -10.96 0.96 -15.29
CA GLU A 291 -10.02 1.53 -14.33
C GLU A 291 -10.70 1.72 -12.98
N ASN A 292 -10.05 1.29 -11.90
CA ASN A 292 -10.51 1.51 -10.53
C ASN A 292 -9.37 1.24 -9.55
N TYR A 293 -9.22 2.07 -8.52
CA TYR A 293 -8.13 1.99 -7.55
C TYR A 293 -8.58 1.64 -6.14
N ALA A 294 -9.82 1.99 -5.77
CA ALA A 294 -10.36 1.75 -4.45
C ALA A 294 -11.58 0.81 -4.51
N GLY A 295 -11.54 -0.29 -3.78
CA GLY A 295 -12.61 -1.29 -3.76
C GLY A 295 -12.63 -2.19 -5.02
N HIS A 296 -13.59 -3.11 -5.02
CA HIS A 296 -13.85 -4.06 -6.08
C HIS A 296 -15.26 -3.83 -6.60
N TYR A 297 -15.40 -3.16 -7.72
CA TYR A 297 -16.71 -2.78 -8.25
C TYR A 297 -17.10 -3.57 -9.48
N VAL A 298 -18.39 -3.84 -9.57
CA VAL A 298 -19.11 -4.42 -10.71
C VAL A 298 -20.29 -3.52 -11.00
N TYR A 299 -20.20 -2.76 -12.07
CA TYR A 299 -21.26 -1.85 -12.50
C TYR A 299 -22.13 -2.55 -13.53
N MET A 300 -23.45 -2.48 -13.38
CA MET A 300 -24.39 -3.07 -14.35
C MET A 300 -25.66 -2.25 -14.48
N THR A 301 -26.35 -2.41 -15.62
CA THR A 301 -27.65 -1.77 -15.81
C THR A 301 -28.73 -2.46 -14.99
N PRO A 302 -29.85 -1.78 -14.68
CA PRO A 302 -30.99 -2.41 -14.01
C PRO A 302 -31.48 -3.68 -14.73
N LYS A 303 -31.48 -3.64 -16.05
CA LYS A 303 -31.91 -4.78 -16.85
C LYS A 303 -30.99 -5.98 -16.69
N VAL A 304 -29.65 -5.78 -16.77
CA VAL A 304 -28.67 -6.84 -16.56
C VAL A 304 -28.81 -7.42 -15.15
N TYR A 305 -29.02 -6.56 -14.15
CA TYR A 305 -29.24 -7.01 -12.77
C TYR A 305 -30.47 -7.93 -12.67
N THR A 306 -31.61 -7.48 -13.20
CA THR A 306 -32.87 -8.25 -13.19
C THR A 306 -32.74 -9.58 -13.95
N GLU A 307 -32.06 -9.60 -15.09
CA GLU A 307 -31.81 -10.82 -15.88
C GLU A 307 -30.94 -11.84 -15.11
N ILE A 308 -29.96 -11.37 -14.33
CA ILE A 308 -29.05 -12.26 -13.58
C ILE A 308 -29.69 -12.76 -12.28
N PHE A 309 -30.24 -11.84 -11.48
CA PHE A 309 -30.71 -12.17 -10.14
C PHE A 309 -32.20 -12.54 -10.07
N GLY A 310 -32.98 -12.23 -11.12
CA GLY A 310 -34.42 -12.54 -11.18
C GLY A 310 -35.29 -11.63 -10.32
N GLU A 311 -34.77 -10.50 -9.87
CA GLU A 311 -35.44 -9.51 -9.04
C GLU A 311 -35.12 -8.09 -9.50
N GLU A 312 -36.00 -7.13 -9.27
CA GLU A 312 -35.74 -5.72 -9.52
C GLU A 312 -34.75 -5.15 -8.51
N PRO A 313 -33.88 -4.20 -8.93
CA PRO A 313 -32.97 -3.52 -8.00
C PRO A 313 -33.75 -2.72 -6.93
N ASP A 314 -33.31 -2.78 -5.66
CA ASP A 314 -33.79 -1.91 -4.59
C ASP A 314 -32.91 -0.66 -4.52
N TYR A 315 -33.41 0.46 -5.02
CA TYR A 315 -32.69 1.73 -5.04
C TYR A 315 -32.77 2.48 -3.68
N ALA A 316 -32.37 1.79 -2.62
CA ALA A 316 -32.36 2.31 -1.26
C ALA A 316 -31.15 3.20 -0.96
N ASP A 317 -30.06 3.04 -1.71
CA ASP A 317 -28.83 3.79 -1.53
C ASP A 317 -28.82 5.02 -2.45
N VAL A 318 -27.99 6.01 -2.06
CA VAL A 318 -27.90 7.26 -2.81
C VAL A 318 -26.46 7.73 -2.88
N VAL A 319 -26.02 8.15 -4.06
CA VAL A 319 -24.82 8.98 -4.22
C VAL A 319 -25.26 10.42 -4.46
N PHE A 320 -24.53 11.39 -3.91
CA PHE A 320 -24.89 12.79 -4.02
C PHE A 320 -23.70 13.69 -4.26
N ASN A 321 -23.98 14.85 -4.86
CA ASN A 321 -23.03 15.94 -5.06
C ASN A 321 -23.53 17.21 -4.37
N VAL A 322 -22.60 17.89 -3.73
CA VAL A 322 -22.84 19.18 -3.07
C VAL A 322 -22.41 20.30 -4.03
N LYS A 323 -23.19 21.40 -4.08
CA LYS A 323 -22.80 22.56 -4.86
C LYS A 323 -21.44 23.11 -4.43
N ASP A 324 -20.66 23.61 -5.37
CA ASP A 324 -19.29 24.09 -5.13
C ASP A 324 -19.17 25.08 -3.97
N GLU A 325 -20.16 25.94 -3.78
CA GLU A 325 -20.22 26.92 -2.70
C GLU A 325 -20.38 26.32 -1.28
N TYR A 326 -20.75 25.03 -1.18
CA TYR A 326 -20.96 24.31 0.09
C TYR A 326 -20.01 23.13 0.28
N LYS A 327 -19.03 22.94 -0.58
CA LYS A 327 -18.07 21.82 -0.51
C LYS A 327 -17.32 21.77 0.83
N ASP A 328 -16.99 22.93 1.40
CA ASP A 328 -16.35 23.01 2.72
C ASP A 328 -17.26 22.49 3.87
N GLN A 329 -18.57 22.35 3.62
CA GLN A 329 -19.56 21.87 4.59
C GLN A 329 -20.05 20.45 4.26
N MET A 330 -19.47 19.77 3.31
CA MET A 330 -19.91 18.47 2.80
C MET A 330 -20.13 17.44 3.90
N GLU A 331 -19.17 17.31 4.84
CA GLU A 331 -19.27 16.39 5.97
C GLU A 331 -20.47 16.71 6.89
N ALA A 332 -20.68 17.99 7.20
CA ALA A 332 -21.80 18.42 8.02
C ALA A 332 -23.16 18.26 7.32
N ILE A 333 -23.18 18.34 6.00
CA ILE A 333 -24.37 18.10 5.18
C ILE A 333 -24.69 16.61 5.17
N GLY A 334 -23.71 15.74 4.91
CA GLY A 334 -23.88 14.29 4.90
C GLY A 334 -24.28 13.70 6.26
N GLN A 335 -23.85 14.31 7.37
CA GLN A 335 -24.27 13.87 8.73
C GLN A 335 -25.69 14.31 9.12
N LYS A 336 -26.30 15.24 8.41
CA LYS A 336 -27.62 15.73 8.69
C LYS A 336 -28.71 15.06 7.86
N ILE A 337 -28.33 14.48 6.73
CA ILE A 337 -29.17 13.65 5.89
C ILE A 337 -29.27 12.25 6.49
#